data_bad2678e6dc932d5c7f8cd8c654c8938
#
_entry.id   bad2678e6dc932d5c7f8cd8c654c8938
#
_cell.length_a   1.000
_cell.length_b   1.000
_cell.length_c   1.000
_cell.angle_alpha   90.00
_cell.angle_beta   90.00
_cell.angle_gamma   90.00
#
_symmetry.space_group_name_H-M   'P 1'
#
loop_
_entity.id
_entity.type
_entity.pdbx_description
1 polymer ?
#
loop_
_entity_poly.entity_id
_entity_poly.type
_entity_poly.pdbx_seq_one_letter_code
_entity_poly.pdbx_strand_id
1 'polypeptide(L)'
;MSVGDSLLDYMTEDEINNSKKNYTKSKRYYITGFSKNLEVYDSVDIYLKYGDKNYKIKSISAFIFMDKKKCTYEKNKVVEELRDLFRNSKEVTYDNVPHSYDKTAKSKQDQTAFLLKNDNNDDHIRIECTDWSKKIEKNKNWQDTLSVTAYTKEILNWFIAGYN
;
A
#
# COMPACT_ATOMS: atom_id res chain seq x y z
N MET A 1 1.85 8.03 -12.86
CA MET A 1 2.51 8.10 -11.53
C MET A 1 3.06 6.73 -11.20
N SER A 2 4.36 6.66 -10.91
CA SER A 2 5.05 5.40 -10.63
C SER A 2 6.00 5.56 -9.44
N VAL A 3 6.35 4.44 -8.80
CA VAL A 3 7.43 4.40 -7.81
C VAL A 3 8.73 4.87 -8.47
N GLY A 4 9.45 5.78 -7.81
CA GLY A 4 10.65 6.42 -8.35
C GLY A 4 10.43 7.77 -9.03
N ASP A 5 9.21 8.08 -9.48
CA ASP A 5 8.87 9.41 -10.01
C ASP A 5 9.01 10.48 -8.93
N SER A 6 9.12 11.74 -9.34
CA SER A 6 8.94 12.86 -8.43
C SER A 6 7.45 13.15 -8.23
N LEU A 7 6.99 13.25 -6.99
CA LEU A 7 5.60 13.62 -6.75
C LEU A 7 5.30 15.07 -7.18
N LEU A 8 6.33 15.91 -7.33
CA LEU A 8 6.18 17.29 -7.85
C LEU A 8 5.71 17.34 -9.32
N ASP A 9 5.83 16.22 -10.05
CA ASP A 9 5.28 16.11 -11.42
C ASP A 9 3.74 16.00 -11.43
N TYR A 10 3.13 15.77 -10.26
CA TYR A 10 1.69 15.50 -10.09
C TYR A 10 0.99 16.40 -9.08
N MET A 11 1.73 16.96 -8.12
CA MET A 11 1.21 17.79 -7.02
C MET A 11 2.20 18.92 -6.72
N THR A 12 1.69 20.06 -6.31
CA THR A 12 2.52 21.15 -5.80
C THR A 12 3.11 20.79 -4.42
N GLU A 13 4.22 21.44 -4.05
CA GLU A 13 4.83 21.24 -2.73
C GLU A 13 3.87 21.61 -1.59
N ASP A 14 3.05 22.63 -1.78
CA ASP A 14 2.04 23.04 -0.81
C ASP A 14 0.95 21.99 -0.63
N GLU A 15 0.46 21.36 -1.70
CA GLU A 15 -0.50 20.26 -1.63
C GLU A 15 0.08 19.05 -0.90
N ILE A 16 1.33 18.69 -1.20
CA ILE A 16 2.05 17.61 -0.52
C ILE A 16 2.15 17.89 0.98
N ASN A 17 2.57 19.09 1.36
CA ASN A 17 2.75 19.47 2.77
C ASN A 17 1.43 19.56 3.51
N ASN A 18 0.36 20.05 2.89
CA ASN A 18 -0.97 20.17 3.49
C ASN A 18 -1.65 18.82 3.71
N SER A 19 -1.36 17.80 2.87
CA SER A 19 -1.89 16.44 3.00
C SER A 19 -0.99 15.49 3.80
N LYS A 20 0.16 15.98 4.28
CA LYS A 20 1.16 15.19 5.00
C LYS A 20 0.63 14.60 6.29
N LYS A 21 0.77 13.29 6.45
CA LYS A 21 0.41 12.54 7.64
C LYS A 21 1.62 11.75 8.14
N ASN A 22 1.82 11.75 9.46
CA ASN A 22 2.82 10.90 10.09
C ASN A 22 2.16 9.55 10.41
N TYR A 23 2.58 8.49 9.74
CA TYR A 23 2.03 7.16 9.96
C TYR A 23 2.49 6.56 11.29
N THR A 24 3.70 6.88 11.71
CA THR A 24 4.32 6.34 12.93
C THR A 24 5.13 7.42 13.66
N LYS A 25 5.68 7.07 14.81
CA LYS A 25 6.65 7.93 15.52
C LYS A 25 7.99 8.07 14.79
N SER A 26 8.28 7.17 13.84
CA SER A 26 9.47 7.25 13.00
C SER A 26 9.38 8.45 12.06
N LYS A 27 10.45 9.24 12.00
CA LYS A 27 10.59 10.36 11.06
C LYS A 27 11.34 9.94 9.78
N ARG A 28 11.33 8.66 9.42
CA ARG A 28 12.01 8.17 8.22
C ARG A 28 11.18 8.40 6.96
N TYR A 29 9.88 8.09 7.05
CA TYR A 29 8.91 8.28 5.97
C TYR A 29 7.64 8.95 6.49
N TYR A 30 6.95 9.63 5.58
CA TYR A 30 5.62 10.18 5.83
C TYR A 30 4.69 9.79 4.68
N ILE A 31 3.39 9.90 4.92
CA ILE A 31 2.35 9.68 3.94
C ILE A 31 1.80 11.02 3.50
N THR A 32 1.57 11.16 2.21
CA THR A 32 0.68 12.13 1.62
C THR A 32 -0.29 11.37 0.72
N GLY A 33 -1.36 12.00 0.25
CA GLY A 33 -2.28 11.31 -0.65
C GLY A 33 -3.58 12.08 -0.83
N PHE A 34 -4.51 11.45 -1.52
CA PHE A 34 -5.78 12.05 -1.89
C PHE A 34 -6.91 11.01 -1.89
N SER A 35 -8.13 11.49 -1.61
CA SER A 35 -9.35 10.68 -1.60
C SER A 35 -10.50 11.37 -2.33
N LYS A 36 -10.18 12.34 -3.20
CA LYS A 36 -11.17 13.09 -3.98
C LYS A 36 -10.82 13.01 -5.45
N ASN A 37 -11.84 13.01 -6.31
CA ASN A 37 -11.71 12.99 -7.77
C ASN A 37 -11.00 11.73 -8.30
N LEU A 38 -11.17 10.59 -7.61
CA LEU A 38 -10.71 9.29 -8.06
C LEU A 38 -11.86 8.56 -8.76
N GLU A 39 -11.61 8.00 -9.94
CA GLU A 39 -12.66 7.28 -10.70
C GLU A 39 -12.85 5.84 -10.19
N VAL A 40 -11.78 5.20 -9.74
CA VAL A 40 -11.75 3.77 -9.40
C VAL A 40 -11.49 3.51 -7.91
N TYR A 41 -10.64 4.33 -7.29
CA TYR A 41 -10.19 4.12 -5.92
C TYR A 41 -10.87 5.09 -4.95
N ASP A 42 -11.11 4.64 -3.72
CA ASP A 42 -11.62 5.49 -2.65
C ASP A 42 -10.53 6.38 -2.03
N SER A 43 -9.28 5.89 -2.01
CA SER A 43 -8.12 6.66 -1.56
C SER A 43 -6.81 6.15 -2.15
N VAL A 44 -5.82 7.05 -2.18
CA VAL A 44 -4.43 6.73 -2.55
C VAL A 44 -3.51 7.32 -1.50
N ASP A 45 -2.63 6.51 -0.95
CA ASP A 45 -1.55 6.89 -0.06
C ASP A 45 -0.20 6.79 -0.77
N ILE A 46 0.61 7.82 -0.64
CA ILE A 46 1.94 7.92 -1.25
C ILE A 46 2.96 8.09 -0.15
N TYR A 47 3.96 7.23 -0.13
CA TYR A 47 5.04 7.28 0.86
C TYR A 47 6.25 8.00 0.30
N LEU A 48 6.71 9.00 1.05
CA LEU A 48 7.87 9.83 0.75
C LEU A 48 8.85 9.79 1.90
N LYS A 49 10.15 9.94 1.60
CA LYS A 49 11.21 9.97 2.60
C LYS A 49 11.35 11.39 3.17
N TYR A 50 11.49 11.51 4.48
CA TYR A 50 11.80 12.79 5.10
C TYR A 50 13.13 13.35 4.61
N GLY A 51 13.15 14.66 4.30
CA GLY A 51 14.35 15.36 3.82
C GLY A 51 14.71 15.12 2.36
N ASP A 52 13.94 14.31 1.63
CA ASP A 52 14.14 14.16 0.17
C ASP A 52 13.51 15.37 -0.55
N LYS A 53 14.38 16.26 -1.03
CA LYS A 53 13.96 17.47 -1.77
C LYS A 53 13.42 17.20 -3.17
N ASN A 54 13.65 16.00 -3.69
CA ASN A 54 13.13 15.57 -4.99
C ASN A 54 11.76 14.90 -4.88
N TYR A 55 11.24 14.73 -3.65
CA TYR A 55 9.94 14.08 -3.38
C TYR A 55 9.77 12.75 -4.12
N LYS A 56 10.83 11.92 -4.13
CA LYS A 56 10.81 10.61 -4.81
C LYS A 56 9.81 9.66 -4.16
N ILE A 57 8.87 9.19 -4.96
CA ILE A 57 7.84 8.23 -4.53
C ILE A 57 8.50 6.90 -4.18
N LYS A 58 8.31 6.44 -2.94
CA LYS A 58 8.84 5.17 -2.42
C LYS A 58 7.80 4.06 -2.39
N SER A 59 6.53 4.43 -2.24
CA SER A 59 5.40 3.51 -2.35
C SER A 59 4.15 4.27 -2.77
N ILE A 60 3.27 3.58 -3.49
CA ILE A 60 1.92 4.01 -3.81
C ILE A 60 0.98 2.89 -3.39
N SER A 61 0.01 3.19 -2.54
CA SER A 61 -1.06 2.27 -2.14
C SER A 61 -2.40 2.84 -2.55
N ALA A 62 -3.14 2.14 -3.37
CA ALA A 62 -4.50 2.49 -3.76
C ALA A 62 -5.50 1.56 -3.07
N PHE A 63 -6.59 2.11 -2.54
CA PHE A 63 -7.57 1.41 -1.71
C PHE A 63 -8.97 1.52 -2.29
N ILE A 64 -9.71 0.41 -2.22
CA ILE A 64 -11.16 0.35 -2.46
C ILE A 64 -11.81 -0.25 -1.22
N PHE A 65 -12.80 0.44 -0.64
CA PHE A 65 -13.53 -0.05 0.53
C PHE A 65 -14.56 -1.07 0.10
N MET A 66 -14.49 -2.28 0.65
CA MET A 66 -15.42 -3.35 0.34
C MET A 66 -15.33 -4.47 1.37
N ASP A 67 -16.43 -5.24 1.51
CA ASP A 67 -16.44 -6.42 2.37
C ASP A 67 -15.48 -7.52 1.88
N LYS A 68 -15.09 -8.41 2.80
CA LYS A 68 -14.14 -9.49 2.54
C LYS A 68 -14.50 -10.38 1.35
N LYS A 69 -15.80 -10.75 1.21
CA LYS A 69 -16.22 -11.67 0.13
C LYS A 69 -16.02 -11.04 -1.25
N LYS A 70 -16.44 -9.78 -1.41
CA LYS A 70 -16.24 -9.02 -2.64
C LYS A 70 -14.76 -8.78 -2.88
N CYS A 71 -14.00 -8.46 -1.82
CA CYS A 71 -12.56 -8.25 -1.91
C CYS A 71 -11.83 -9.48 -2.47
N THR A 72 -12.11 -10.66 -1.96
CA THR A 72 -11.48 -11.90 -2.46
C THR A 72 -11.74 -12.12 -3.95
N TYR A 73 -12.97 -11.85 -4.40
CA TYR A 73 -13.32 -11.98 -5.81
C TYR A 73 -12.55 -10.95 -6.68
N GLU A 74 -12.56 -9.68 -6.30
CA GLU A 74 -11.87 -8.62 -7.06
C GLU A 74 -10.34 -8.77 -6.98
N LYS A 75 -9.79 -9.17 -5.82
CA LYS A 75 -8.37 -9.49 -5.69
C LYS A 75 -7.94 -10.52 -6.72
N ASN A 76 -8.68 -11.60 -6.87
CA ASN A 76 -8.32 -12.67 -7.80
C ASN A 76 -8.32 -12.18 -9.26
N LYS A 77 -9.27 -11.33 -9.65
CA LYS A 77 -9.29 -10.72 -11.00
C LYS A 77 -8.04 -9.87 -11.24
N VAL A 78 -7.70 -8.98 -10.31
CA VAL A 78 -6.50 -8.14 -10.41
C VAL A 78 -5.23 -9.00 -10.45
N VAL A 79 -5.15 -10.06 -9.66
CA VAL A 79 -4.02 -10.99 -9.66
C VAL A 79 -3.86 -11.68 -11.02
N GLU A 80 -4.96 -12.14 -11.64
CA GLU A 80 -4.91 -12.75 -12.98
C GLU A 80 -4.39 -11.75 -14.05
N GLU A 81 -4.89 -10.52 -14.05
CA GLU A 81 -4.43 -9.47 -14.95
C GLU A 81 -2.93 -9.18 -14.78
N LEU A 82 -2.46 -9.12 -13.51
CA LEU A 82 -1.06 -8.84 -13.20
C LEU A 82 -0.13 -10.03 -13.53
N ARG A 83 -0.61 -11.27 -13.47
CA ARG A 83 0.17 -12.44 -13.91
C ARG A 83 0.59 -12.33 -15.37
N ASP A 84 -0.29 -11.83 -16.21
CA ASP A 84 0.02 -11.62 -17.63
C ASP A 84 1.08 -10.53 -17.85
N LEU A 85 1.05 -9.49 -17.03
CA LEU A 85 2.01 -8.39 -17.09
C LEU A 85 3.38 -8.77 -16.48
N PHE A 86 3.38 -9.57 -15.41
CA PHE A 86 4.57 -9.90 -14.61
C PHE A 86 4.96 -11.38 -14.70
N ARG A 87 4.90 -11.97 -15.90
CA ARG A 87 5.16 -13.43 -16.16
C ARG A 87 6.51 -13.90 -15.64
N ASN A 88 7.50 -13.01 -15.54
CA ASN A 88 8.87 -13.34 -15.10
C ASN A 88 9.12 -13.02 -13.62
N SER A 89 8.10 -12.55 -12.90
CA SER A 89 8.22 -12.27 -11.48
C SER A 89 7.96 -13.53 -10.64
N LYS A 90 8.48 -13.55 -9.42
CA LYS A 90 8.12 -14.57 -8.44
C LYS A 90 6.82 -14.15 -7.76
N GLU A 91 5.77 -14.94 -7.90
CA GLU A 91 4.52 -14.78 -7.17
C GLU A 91 4.60 -15.49 -5.81
N VAL A 92 4.10 -14.81 -4.76
CA VAL A 92 3.99 -15.37 -3.40
C VAL A 92 2.61 -15.02 -2.85
N THR A 93 1.89 -16.01 -2.33
CA THR A 93 0.55 -15.82 -1.75
C THR A 93 0.55 -16.20 -0.27
N TYR A 94 -0.16 -15.43 0.53
CA TYR A 94 -0.41 -15.67 1.94
C TYR A 94 -1.90 -15.49 2.22
N ASP A 95 -2.54 -16.49 2.80
CA ASP A 95 -3.97 -16.48 3.09
C ASP A 95 -4.22 -16.45 4.60
N ASN A 96 -5.21 -15.67 5.01
CA ASN A 96 -5.71 -15.60 6.37
C ASN A 96 -4.62 -15.30 7.43
N VAL A 97 -3.60 -14.51 7.06
CA VAL A 97 -2.55 -14.13 8.01
C VAL A 97 -3.05 -13.03 8.96
N PRO A 98 -2.64 -13.05 10.24
CA PRO A 98 -2.98 -11.97 11.17
C PRO A 98 -2.38 -10.63 10.71
N HIS A 99 -3.19 -9.56 10.74
CA HIS A 99 -2.70 -8.22 10.46
C HIS A 99 -1.80 -7.73 11.60
N SER A 100 -0.59 -7.27 11.28
CA SER A 100 0.45 -6.89 12.26
C SER A 100 0.03 -5.76 13.20
N TYR A 101 -0.86 -4.87 12.76
CA TYR A 101 -1.39 -3.78 13.57
C TYR A 101 -2.33 -4.27 14.68
N ASP A 102 -3.15 -5.30 14.42
CA ASP A 102 -4.10 -5.84 15.40
C ASP A 102 -3.43 -6.86 16.31
N LYS A 103 -2.96 -6.42 17.48
CA LYS A 103 -2.32 -7.28 18.48
C LYS A 103 -3.21 -8.40 19.01
N THR A 104 -4.51 -8.38 18.73
CA THR A 104 -5.43 -9.48 19.07
C THR A 104 -5.44 -10.59 18.02
N ALA A 105 -4.76 -10.40 16.89
CA ALA A 105 -4.72 -11.32 15.75
C ALA A 105 -6.09 -11.66 15.14
N LYS A 106 -7.12 -10.83 15.38
CA LYS A 106 -8.48 -11.03 14.86
C LYS A 106 -8.69 -10.41 13.48
N SER A 107 -7.96 -9.33 13.17
CA SER A 107 -7.92 -8.78 11.81
C SER A 107 -7.06 -9.67 10.93
N LYS A 108 -7.51 -9.93 9.70
CA LYS A 108 -6.87 -10.87 8.76
C LYS A 108 -6.54 -10.20 7.44
N GLN A 109 -5.56 -10.77 6.77
CA GLN A 109 -5.13 -10.36 5.43
C GLN A 109 -5.00 -11.57 4.52
N ASP A 110 -5.45 -11.42 3.28
CA ASP A 110 -5.19 -12.34 2.18
C ASP A 110 -4.37 -11.58 1.12
N GLN A 111 -3.13 -11.98 0.90
CA GLN A 111 -2.14 -11.24 0.10
C GLN A 111 -1.63 -12.06 -1.07
N THR A 112 -1.43 -11.41 -2.23
CA THR A 112 -0.61 -11.94 -3.31
C THR A 112 0.42 -10.87 -3.70
N ALA A 113 1.69 -11.24 -3.77
CA ALA A 113 2.78 -10.35 -4.09
C ALA A 113 3.55 -10.85 -5.32
N PHE A 114 3.89 -9.92 -6.23
CA PHE A 114 4.80 -10.12 -7.35
C PHE A 114 6.14 -9.46 -7.02
N LEU A 115 7.19 -10.27 -6.95
CA LEU A 115 8.55 -9.82 -6.66
C LEU A 115 9.23 -9.51 -7.99
N LEU A 116 9.39 -8.22 -8.28
CA LEU A 116 9.97 -7.74 -9.54
C LEU A 116 11.49 -7.71 -9.39
N LYS A 117 12.19 -8.57 -10.14
CA LYS A 117 13.65 -8.53 -10.18
C LYS A 117 14.10 -7.49 -11.21
N ASN A 118 14.65 -6.38 -10.73
CA ASN A 118 15.36 -5.42 -11.57
C ASN A 118 16.85 -5.49 -11.19
N ASP A 119 17.74 -5.10 -12.09
CA ASP A 119 19.19 -5.14 -11.88
C ASP A 119 19.69 -4.38 -10.63
N ASN A 120 18.86 -3.49 -10.07
CA ASN A 120 19.23 -2.64 -8.92
C ASN A 120 18.21 -2.61 -7.77
N ASN A 121 17.00 -3.12 -7.92
CA ASN A 121 15.95 -3.06 -6.89
C ASN A 121 14.99 -4.25 -7.01
N ASP A 122 14.77 -4.94 -5.90
CA ASP A 122 13.66 -5.89 -5.77
C ASP A 122 12.40 -5.07 -5.43
N ASP A 123 11.77 -4.47 -6.42
CA ASP A 123 10.49 -3.80 -6.25
C ASP A 123 9.37 -4.83 -6.14
N HIS A 124 8.28 -4.46 -5.50
CA HIS A 124 7.18 -5.38 -5.23
C HIS A 124 5.85 -4.73 -5.59
N ILE A 125 4.95 -5.55 -6.11
CA ILE A 125 3.54 -5.20 -6.22
C ILE A 125 2.77 -6.18 -5.35
N ARG A 126 1.92 -5.67 -4.46
CA ARG A 126 1.10 -6.48 -3.56
C ARG A 126 -0.37 -6.13 -3.73
N ILE A 127 -1.18 -7.16 -3.86
CA ILE A 127 -2.64 -7.08 -3.86
C ILE A 127 -3.10 -7.72 -2.55
N GLU A 128 -3.89 -7.00 -1.78
CA GLU A 128 -4.24 -7.42 -0.44
C GLU A 128 -5.70 -7.14 -0.11
N CYS A 129 -6.38 -8.13 0.44
CA CYS A 129 -7.64 -7.94 1.16
C CYS A 129 -7.36 -7.86 2.65
N THR A 130 -7.79 -6.77 3.28
CA THR A 130 -7.77 -6.63 4.74
C THR A 130 -9.19 -6.72 5.30
N ASP A 131 -9.40 -7.65 6.23
CA ASP A 131 -10.63 -7.89 7.00
C ASP A 131 -10.35 -7.43 8.45
N TRP A 132 -10.83 -6.24 8.78
CA TRP A 132 -10.60 -5.66 10.10
C TRP A 132 -11.52 -6.27 11.15
N SER A 133 -10.99 -6.54 12.32
CA SER A 133 -11.83 -6.92 13.46
C SER A 133 -12.79 -5.80 13.82
N LYS A 134 -14.02 -6.17 14.25
CA LYS A 134 -15.06 -5.19 14.65
C LYS A 134 -14.58 -4.18 15.71
N LYS A 135 -13.62 -4.55 16.54
CA LYS A 135 -12.99 -3.66 17.50
C LYS A 135 -12.15 -2.57 16.81
N ILE A 136 -11.37 -2.95 15.80
CA ILE A 136 -10.54 -2.00 15.03
C ILE A 136 -11.42 -1.08 14.19
N GLU A 137 -12.39 -1.63 13.47
CA GLU A 137 -13.38 -0.84 12.71
C GLU A 137 -14.01 0.25 13.58
N LYS A 138 -14.55 -0.14 14.75
CA LYS A 138 -15.21 0.81 15.67
C LYS A 138 -14.26 1.85 16.25
N ASN A 139 -13.05 1.44 16.66
CA ASN A 139 -12.12 2.33 17.38
C ASN A 139 -11.35 3.27 16.45
N LYS A 140 -11.15 2.87 15.19
CA LYS A 140 -10.33 3.59 14.21
C LYS A 140 -11.13 4.15 13.05
N ASN A 141 -12.40 3.81 12.97
CA ASN A 141 -13.24 4.09 11.82
C ASN A 141 -12.63 3.55 10.51
N TRP A 142 -11.97 2.39 10.61
CA TRP A 142 -11.41 1.70 9.46
C TRP A 142 -12.44 0.76 8.86
N GLN A 143 -12.32 0.54 7.56
CA GLN A 143 -13.19 -0.34 6.78
C GLN A 143 -12.36 -1.44 6.13
N ASP A 144 -12.99 -2.57 5.83
CA ASP A 144 -12.35 -3.61 5.04
C ASP A 144 -11.97 -3.07 3.66
N THR A 145 -10.85 -3.51 3.14
CA THR A 145 -10.28 -2.95 1.92
C THR A 145 -9.72 -4.00 0.98
N LEU A 146 -9.86 -3.74 -0.33
CA LEU A 146 -8.89 -4.19 -1.33
C LEU A 146 -7.83 -3.10 -1.48
N SER A 147 -6.56 -3.46 -1.41
CA SER A 147 -5.47 -2.56 -1.74
C SER A 147 -4.55 -3.13 -2.81
N VAL A 148 -4.06 -2.23 -3.67
CA VAL A 148 -2.97 -2.52 -4.61
C VAL A 148 -1.82 -1.58 -4.25
N THR A 149 -0.68 -2.16 -3.89
CA THR A 149 0.48 -1.40 -3.42
C THR A 149 1.70 -1.74 -4.26
N ALA A 150 2.32 -0.72 -4.86
CA ALA A 150 3.66 -0.79 -5.44
C ALA A 150 4.66 -0.14 -4.47
N TYR A 151 5.81 -0.77 -4.23
CA TYR A 151 6.80 -0.25 -3.29
C TYR A 151 8.22 -0.72 -3.59
N THR A 152 9.19 0.14 -3.25
CA THR A 152 10.61 -0.20 -3.31
C THR A 152 10.99 -1.17 -2.19
N LYS A 153 12.05 -1.94 -2.39
CA LYS A 153 12.66 -2.77 -1.34
C LYS A 153 13.03 -1.96 -0.09
N GLU A 154 13.47 -0.71 -0.27
CA GLU A 154 13.85 0.17 0.84
C GLU A 154 12.69 0.37 1.82
N ILE A 155 11.49 0.68 1.32
CA ILE A 155 10.33 0.91 2.18
C ILE A 155 9.74 -0.40 2.70
N LEU A 156 9.80 -1.50 1.91
CA LEU A 156 9.41 -2.82 2.40
C LEU A 156 10.21 -3.22 3.64
N ASN A 157 11.54 -3.06 3.60
CA ASN A 157 12.40 -3.36 4.74
C ASN A 157 12.01 -2.55 5.98
N TRP A 158 11.61 -1.29 5.80
CA TRP A 158 11.11 -0.47 6.89
C TRP A 158 9.76 -0.97 7.45
N PHE A 159 8.84 -1.43 6.60
CA PHE A 159 7.59 -2.06 7.04
C PHE A 159 7.86 -3.34 7.85
N ILE A 160 8.75 -4.22 7.36
CA ILE A 160 9.13 -5.46 8.03
C ILE A 160 9.82 -5.18 9.38
N ALA A 161 10.64 -4.15 9.46
CA ALA A 161 11.30 -3.71 10.70
C ALA A 161 10.33 -3.07 11.73
N GLY A 162 9.03 -3.06 11.46
CA GLY A 162 8.01 -2.50 12.35
C GLY A 162 8.04 -0.98 12.44
N TYR A 163 8.42 -0.32 11.33
CA TYR A 163 8.46 1.15 11.20
C TYR A 163 9.54 1.86 12.05
N ASN A 164 10.64 1.17 12.32
CA ASN A 164 11.79 1.71 13.07
C ASN A 164 12.86 2.37 12.19
#